data_a898b1e6b2fe0696132489c140ff70a6
#
_entry.id   a898b1e6b2fe0696132489c140ff70a6
#
_cell.length_a   1.000
_cell.length_b   1.000
_cell.length_c   1.000
_cell.angle_alpha   90.00
_cell.angle_beta   90.00
_cell.angle_gamma   90.00
#
_symmetry.space_group_name_H-M   'P 1'
#
loop_
_entity.id
_entity.type
_entity.pdbx_description
1 polymer ?
#
loop_
_entity_poly.entity_id
_entity_poly.type
_entity_poly.pdbx_seq_one_letter_code
_entity_poly.pdbx_strand_id
1 'polypeptide(L)'
;MKRRHFLAGAAGAAAMAALPATAQTSRGFDFIQVDVFTQNPLEGNPLACFPDAGGLSDAQMQAIARELNHSETTFVLPATAGGDAKVRIFSTTAELPFAGHPTLGTAYVMAKTRPGKNSLVLEEKVGPISVTLEHRPDGMFVEMTQNEPLFGAKADPKMLADALGFGVDEIDSRYAPQMVSTGSNFLIVPLKSVSTLAKLTLGHQLPPEQRAAFPGGIYYVVTGEPQIETRLLGATSEDPATGSAVGCAAAFLVQNSIRKPDERIAIRQGRFVNRPSILYVRAGMANGKATNVRVGGYVVDAMRGRFTI
;
A
#
# COMPACT_ATOMS: atom_id res chain seq x y z
N MET A 1 7.94 -83.07 35.36
CA MET A 1 9.09 -82.63 34.54
C MET A 1 8.59 -82.25 33.17
N LYS A 2 8.47 -80.95 32.84
CA LYS A 2 8.10 -80.47 31.49
C LYS A 2 9.19 -79.54 31.01
N ARG A 3 9.86 -79.93 29.93
CA ARG A 3 10.89 -79.14 29.24
C ARG A 3 10.22 -78.02 28.42
N ARG A 4 10.65 -76.77 28.65
CA ARG A 4 10.32 -75.61 27.83
C ARG A 4 11.33 -75.49 26.70
N HIS A 5 10.86 -75.48 25.44
CA HIS A 5 11.66 -75.12 24.27
C HIS A 5 11.70 -73.59 24.11
N PHE A 6 12.89 -73.01 24.07
CA PHE A 6 13.13 -71.61 23.67
C PHE A 6 13.22 -71.56 22.14
N LEU A 7 12.36 -70.80 21.53
CA LEU A 7 12.46 -70.46 20.12
C LEU A 7 13.30 -69.18 20.02
N ALA A 8 14.43 -69.24 19.33
CA ALA A 8 15.27 -68.11 18.97
C ALA A 8 14.66 -67.44 17.74
N GLY A 9 14.15 -66.22 17.91
CA GLY A 9 13.70 -65.37 16.83
C GLY A 9 14.88 -64.60 16.22
N ALA A 10 15.15 -64.83 14.93
CA ALA A 10 16.12 -64.04 14.18
C ALA A 10 15.56 -62.62 13.92
N ALA A 11 16.19 -61.60 14.48
CA ALA A 11 15.91 -60.19 14.17
C ALA A 11 16.62 -59.84 12.85
N GLY A 12 15.81 -59.68 11.78
CA GLY A 12 16.27 -59.14 10.53
C GLY A 12 16.44 -57.62 10.66
N ALA A 13 17.66 -57.13 10.66
CA ALA A 13 17.96 -55.70 10.57
C ALA A 13 17.70 -55.23 9.12
N ALA A 14 16.58 -54.54 8.89
CA ALA A 14 16.32 -53.80 7.66
C ALA A 14 17.20 -52.55 7.64
N ALA A 15 18.23 -52.55 6.83
CA ALA A 15 19.03 -51.35 6.56
C ALA A 15 18.16 -50.36 5.76
N MET A 16 17.63 -49.33 6.41
CA MET A 16 17.06 -48.17 5.73
C MET A 16 18.21 -47.42 5.05
N ALA A 17 18.32 -47.54 3.73
CA ALA A 17 19.20 -46.71 2.94
C ALA A 17 18.72 -45.25 3.09
N ALA A 18 19.48 -44.42 3.79
CA ALA A 18 19.26 -43.00 3.84
C ALA A 18 19.50 -42.43 2.42
N LEU A 19 18.43 -41.98 1.79
CA LEU A 19 18.53 -41.18 0.57
C LEU A 19 19.41 -39.97 0.87
N PRO A 20 20.39 -39.64 0.00
CA PRO A 20 21.19 -38.42 0.21
C PRO A 20 20.23 -37.22 0.21
N ALA A 21 20.16 -36.53 1.32
CA ALA A 21 19.54 -35.19 1.36
C ALA A 21 20.32 -34.32 0.39
N THR A 22 19.77 -34.05 -0.78
CA THR A 22 20.29 -33.02 -1.65
C THR A 22 20.28 -31.74 -0.83
N ALA A 23 21.44 -31.24 -0.43
CA ALA A 23 21.58 -29.96 0.23
C ALA A 23 21.02 -28.90 -0.73
N GLN A 24 19.78 -28.50 -0.50
CA GLN A 24 19.18 -27.41 -1.21
C GLN A 24 20.00 -26.18 -0.82
N THR A 25 20.80 -25.67 -1.76
CA THR A 25 21.61 -24.46 -1.52
C THR A 25 20.64 -23.32 -1.22
N SER A 26 20.50 -23.00 0.05
CA SER A 26 19.65 -21.90 0.47
C SER A 26 20.18 -20.60 -0.13
N ARG A 27 19.33 -19.91 -0.88
CA ARG A 27 19.64 -18.60 -1.46
C ARG A 27 19.13 -17.50 -0.54
N GLY A 28 19.97 -16.50 -0.26
CA GLY A 28 19.59 -15.36 0.57
C GLY A 28 19.24 -14.14 -0.26
N PHE A 29 18.17 -13.45 0.14
CA PHE A 29 17.70 -12.21 -0.47
C PHE A 29 17.66 -11.12 0.58
N ASP A 30 18.41 -10.04 0.37
CA ASP A 30 18.44 -8.90 1.28
C ASP A 30 17.19 -8.04 1.07
N PHE A 31 16.64 -7.50 2.16
CA PHE A 31 15.55 -6.53 2.12
C PHE A 31 15.83 -5.34 3.02
N ILE A 32 15.22 -4.22 2.66
CA ILE A 32 15.23 -2.99 3.45
C ILE A 32 13.77 -2.68 3.78
N GLN A 33 13.47 -2.56 5.06
CA GLN A 33 12.20 -2.03 5.50
C GLN A 33 12.32 -0.52 5.70
N VAL A 34 11.38 0.20 5.15
CA VAL A 34 11.23 1.65 5.28
C VAL A 34 9.85 2.00 5.80
N ASP A 35 9.74 3.13 6.46
CA ASP A 35 8.46 3.74 6.82
C ASP A 35 8.20 4.93 5.90
N VAL A 36 7.07 4.90 5.20
CA VAL A 36 6.69 5.87 4.17
C VAL A 36 5.66 6.85 4.71
N PHE A 37 5.72 8.11 4.27
CA PHE A 37 4.90 9.23 4.72
C PHE A 37 5.20 9.69 6.14
N THR A 38 6.43 9.52 6.59
CA THR A 38 6.92 9.98 7.87
C THR A 38 8.42 10.33 7.83
N GLN A 39 8.87 11.11 8.81
CA GLN A 39 10.28 11.39 9.08
C GLN A 39 10.79 10.62 10.30
N ASN A 40 9.90 9.94 11.03
CA ASN A 40 10.24 9.20 12.23
C ASN A 40 10.07 7.69 11.99
N PRO A 41 11.06 6.86 12.31
CA PRO A 41 10.88 5.41 12.31
C PRO A 41 9.73 4.99 13.21
N LEU A 42 9.03 3.90 12.82
CA LEU A 42 7.88 3.31 13.50
C LEU A 42 6.57 4.13 13.40
N GLU A 43 6.56 5.19 12.60
CA GLU A 43 5.38 5.91 12.13
C GLU A 43 5.15 5.61 10.64
N GLY A 44 4.17 6.28 9.99
CA GLY A 44 3.93 6.11 8.56
C GLY A 44 3.45 4.72 8.17
N ASN A 45 3.63 4.33 6.91
CA ASN A 45 3.25 3.02 6.39
C ASN A 45 4.50 2.16 6.12
N PRO A 46 4.64 0.99 6.81
CA PRO A 46 5.83 0.14 6.64
C PRO A 46 5.82 -0.57 5.29
N LEU A 47 6.98 -0.62 4.66
CA LEU A 47 7.22 -1.35 3.42
C LEU A 47 8.50 -2.17 3.53
N ALA A 48 8.44 -3.46 3.23
CA ALA A 48 9.63 -4.26 2.95
C ALA A 48 9.91 -4.25 1.44
N CYS A 49 11.10 -3.80 1.05
CA CYS A 49 11.55 -3.75 -0.32
C CYS A 49 12.76 -4.68 -0.54
N PHE A 50 12.67 -5.57 -1.50
CA PHE A 50 13.75 -6.42 -1.99
C PHE A 50 14.40 -5.76 -3.20
N PRO A 51 15.55 -5.06 -3.05
CA PRO A 51 16.14 -4.26 -4.13
C PRO A 51 16.78 -5.10 -5.25
N ASP A 52 16.95 -6.38 -5.03
CA ASP A 52 17.39 -7.39 -6.02
C ASP A 52 16.64 -8.70 -5.78
N ALA A 53 15.50 -8.84 -6.44
CA ALA A 53 14.63 -10.00 -6.33
C ALA A 53 14.81 -11.00 -7.51
N GLY A 54 15.86 -10.83 -8.29
CA GLY A 54 16.13 -11.71 -9.43
C GLY A 54 16.25 -13.18 -9.03
N GLY A 55 15.43 -14.06 -9.65
CA GLY A 55 15.39 -15.49 -9.37
C GLY A 55 14.38 -15.94 -8.32
N LEU A 56 13.62 -15.03 -7.69
CA LEU A 56 12.42 -15.40 -6.95
C LEU A 56 11.28 -15.74 -7.91
N SER A 57 10.61 -16.86 -7.66
CA SER A 57 9.36 -17.19 -8.34
C SER A 57 8.17 -16.40 -7.78
N ASP A 58 7.07 -16.34 -8.54
CA ASP A 58 5.81 -15.69 -8.10
C ASP A 58 5.32 -16.24 -6.76
N ALA A 59 5.36 -17.57 -6.62
CA ALA A 59 4.95 -18.23 -5.39
C ALA A 59 5.84 -17.87 -4.19
N GLN A 60 7.15 -17.72 -4.41
CA GLN A 60 8.08 -17.29 -3.37
C GLN A 60 7.86 -15.82 -2.98
N MET A 61 7.68 -14.91 -3.93
CA MET A 61 7.35 -13.50 -3.66
C MET A 61 6.06 -13.38 -2.83
N GLN A 62 5.01 -14.13 -3.20
CA GLN A 62 3.76 -14.15 -2.44
C GLN A 62 3.93 -14.75 -1.04
N ALA A 63 4.74 -15.81 -0.89
CA ALA A 63 5.01 -16.42 0.39
C ALA A 63 5.78 -15.48 1.32
N ILE A 64 6.80 -14.80 0.81
CA ILE A 64 7.57 -13.79 1.54
C ILE A 64 6.67 -12.63 1.99
N ALA A 65 5.81 -12.11 1.10
CA ALA A 65 4.89 -11.03 1.45
C ALA A 65 3.93 -11.43 2.58
N ARG A 66 3.45 -12.69 2.58
CA ARG A 66 2.61 -13.23 3.64
C ARG A 66 3.37 -13.38 4.96
N GLU A 67 4.61 -13.88 4.90
CA GLU A 67 5.46 -14.08 6.08
C GLU A 67 5.80 -12.76 6.79
N LEU A 68 6.16 -11.72 6.01
CA LEU A 68 6.45 -10.38 6.53
C LEU A 68 5.21 -9.69 7.09
N ASN A 69 4.01 -10.04 6.59
CA ASN A 69 2.71 -9.56 7.06
C ASN A 69 2.57 -8.02 7.11
N HIS A 70 3.27 -7.30 6.23
CA HIS A 70 3.00 -5.89 5.97
C HIS A 70 1.81 -5.73 5.02
N SER A 71 1.22 -4.53 4.94
CA SER A 71 0.19 -4.23 3.94
C SER A 71 0.66 -4.62 2.55
N GLU A 72 1.90 -4.24 2.20
CA GLU A 72 2.58 -4.64 0.97
C GLU A 72 4.07 -4.92 1.17
N THR A 73 4.60 -5.69 0.21
CA THR A 73 6.03 -5.97 0.02
C THR A 73 6.37 -5.78 -1.45
N THR A 74 7.51 -5.17 -1.75
CA THR A 74 7.95 -4.93 -3.13
C THR A 74 9.19 -5.73 -3.50
N PHE A 75 9.21 -6.14 -4.77
CA PHE A 75 10.29 -6.90 -5.38
C PHE A 75 10.77 -6.18 -6.64
N VAL A 76 12.04 -5.74 -6.61
CA VAL A 76 12.68 -5.03 -7.71
C VAL A 76 13.34 -6.01 -8.64
N LEU A 77 13.00 -5.93 -9.92
CA LEU A 77 13.51 -6.76 -11.00
C LEU A 77 14.14 -5.88 -12.10
N PRO A 78 14.96 -6.45 -13.00
CA PRO A 78 15.43 -5.72 -14.17
C PRO A 78 14.28 -5.15 -14.98
N ALA A 79 14.46 -3.91 -15.47
CA ALA A 79 13.48 -3.25 -16.34
C ALA A 79 13.24 -4.06 -17.62
N THR A 80 12.00 -4.01 -18.13
CA THR A 80 11.59 -4.76 -19.34
C THR A 80 10.95 -3.86 -20.41
N ALA A 81 10.63 -2.61 -20.06
CA ALA A 81 9.93 -1.68 -20.95
C ALA A 81 10.60 -0.28 -21.03
N GLY A 82 11.91 -0.19 -20.74
CA GLY A 82 12.68 1.05 -20.84
C GLY A 82 12.67 1.94 -19.60
N GLY A 83 12.03 1.51 -18.51
CA GLY A 83 12.12 2.17 -17.21
C GLY A 83 13.45 1.91 -16.48
N ASP A 84 13.53 2.31 -15.23
CA ASP A 84 14.71 2.09 -14.39
C ASP A 84 14.68 0.72 -13.69
N ALA A 85 13.49 0.22 -13.39
CA ALA A 85 13.28 -1.11 -12.83
C ALA A 85 11.83 -1.55 -13.04
N LYS A 86 11.62 -2.87 -13.11
CA LYS A 86 10.30 -3.48 -12.94
C LYS A 86 10.05 -3.69 -11.46
N VAL A 87 8.90 -3.24 -10.98
CA VAL A 87 8.49 -3.38 -9.58
C VAL A 87 7.25 -4.24 -9.49
N ARG A 88 7.33 -5.31 -8.70
CA ARG A 88 6.18 -6.14 -8.37
C ARG A 88 5.77 -5.88 -6.93
N ILE A 89 4.49 -5.70 -6.71
CA ILE A 89 3.89 -5.30 -5.44
C ILE A 89 2.96 -6.41 -4.98
N PHE A 90 3.19 -6.94 -3.78
CA PHE A 90 2.38 -8.01 -3.21
C PHE A 90 1.80 -7.58 -1.88
N SER A 91 0.49 -7.73 -1.73
CA SER A 91 -0.17 -7.79 -0.43
C SER A 91 0.06 -9.17 0.20
N THR A 92 -0.44 -9.40 1.41
CA THR A 92 -0.40 -10.72 2.05
C THR A 92 -1.18 -11.79 1.28
N THR A 93 -2.06 -11.42 0.35
CA THR A 93 -2.98 -12.34 -0.34
C THR A 93 -2.84 -12.36 -1.85
N ALA A 94 -2.37 -11.29 -2.49
CA ALA A 94 -2.33 -11.17 -3.95
C ALA A 94 -1.30 -10.14 -4.43
N GLU A 95 -0.89 -10.27 -5.69
CA GLU A 95 -0.15 -9.25 -6.40
C GLU A 95 -1.07 -8.09 -6.79
N LEU A 96 -0.65 -6.87 -6.49
CA LEU A 96 -1.37 -5.63 -6.78
C LEU A 96 -0.85 -4.98 -8.06
N PRO A 97 -1.74 -4.39 -8.88
CA PRO A 97 -1.32 -3.69 -10.10
C PRO A 97 -0.60 -2.37 -9.82
N PHE A 98 -0.91 -1.73 -8.70
CA PHE A 98 -0.38 -0.43 -8.26
C PHE A 98 -0.63 -0.25 -6.76
N ALA A 99 0.31 0.36 -6.07
CA ALA A 99 0.11 0.82 -4.69
C ALA A 99 1.02 2.02 -4.38
N GLY A 100 0.46 3.05 -3.71
CA GLY A 100 1.11 4.35 -3.59
C GLY A 100 2.36 4.36 -2.71
N HIS A 101 2.26 3.94 -1.44
CA HIS A 101 3.43 3.94 -0.56
C HIS A 101 4.50 2.93 -0.99
N PRO A 102 4.17 1.75 -1.57
CA PRO A 102 5.16 0.84 -2.12
C PRO A 102 6.00 1.45 -3.23
N THR A 103 5.38 2.22 -4.13
CA THR A 103 6.08 2.94 -5.20
C THR A 103 7.10 3.93 -4.63
N LEU A 104 6.69 4.78 -3.67
CA LEU A 104 7.57 5.78 -3.07
C LEU A 104 8.70 5.14 -2.25
N GLY A 105 8.38 4.15 -1.42
CA GLY A 105 9.37 3.43 -0.62
C GLY A 105 10.38 2.66 -1.48
N THR A 106 9.93 2.03 -2.57
CA THR A 106 10.82 1.36 -3.52
C THR A 106 11.76 2.35 -4.21
N ALA A 107 11.26 3.49 -4.67
CA ALA A 107 12.08 4.53 -5.28
C ALA A 107 13.15 5.06 -4.30
N TYR A 108 12.78 5.27 -3.03
CA TYR A 108 13.72 5.63 -1.97
C TYR A 108 14.82 4.58 -1.78
N VAL A 109 14.45 3.30 -1.67
CA VAL A 109 15.42 2.20 -1.51
C VAL A 109 16.34 2.10 -2.72
N MET A 110 15.81 2.24 -3.93
CA MET A 110 16.61 2.24 -5.16
C MET A 110 17.60 3.40 -5.19
N ALA A 111 17.19 4.61 -4.82
CA ALA A 111 18.08 5.77 -4.77
C ALA A 111 19.23 5.58 -3.77
N LYS A 112 19.00 4.88 -2.66
CA LYS A 112 20.04 4.54 -1.67
C LYS A 112 20.97 3.41 -2.10
N THR A 113 20.44 2.42 -2.79
CA THR A 113 21.22 1.24 -3.23
C THR A 113 21.90 1.45 -4.59
N ARG A 114 21.37 2.37 -5.42
CA ARG A 114 21.86 2.70 -6.76
C ARG A 114 21.89 4.23 -6.93
N PRO A 115 22.79 4.96 -6.23
CA PRO A 115 22.78 6.42 -6.22
C PRO A 115 23.08 7.01 -7.59
N GLY A 116 22.69 8.27 -7.80
CA GLY A 116 23.03 9.05 -9.00
C GLY A 116 21.83 9.53 -9.83
N LYS A 117 20.60 9.19 -9.43
CA LYS A 117 19.37 9.67 -10.08
C LYS A 117 18.46 10.40 -9.09
N ASN A 118 17.94 11.55 -9.50
CA ASN A 118 16.91 12.30 -8.77
C ASN A 118 15.49 12.04 -9.32
N SER A 119 15.38 11.18 -10.32
CA SER A 119 14.11 10.72 -10.88
C SER A 119 14.25 9.28 -11.34
N LEU A 120 13.17 8.52 -11.20
CA LEU A 120 13.07 7.12 -11.62
C LEU A 120 11.75 6.91 -12.36
N VAL A 121 11.76 5.98 -13.31
CA VAL A 121 10.56 5.43 -13.93
C VAL A 121 10.45 3.98 -13.52
N LEU A 122 9.45 3.67 -12.67
CA LEU A 122 9.17 2.32 -12.18
C LEU A 122 8.13 1.66 -13.07
N GLU A 123 8.45 0.48 -13.59
CA GLU A 123 7.53 -0.32 -14.42
C GLU A 123 6.63 -1.14 -13.48
N GLU A 124 5.44 -0.66 -13.22
CA GLU A 124 4.40 -1.37 -12.47
C GLU A 124 3.35 -1.97 -13.42
N LYS A 125 2.48 -2.82 -12.92
CA LYS A 125 1.47 -3.50 -13.74
C LYS A 125 0.46 -2.55 -14.39
N VAL A 126 0.22 -1.37 -13.78
CA VAL A 126 -0.60 -0.29 -14.37
C VAL A 126 0.12 0.52 -15.43
N GLY A 127 1.41 0.29 -15.66
CA GLY A 127 2.26 1.04 -16.55
C GLY A 127 3.43 1.74 -15.86
N PRO A 128 4.16 2.61 -16.57
CA PRO A 128 5.29 3.34 -16.03
C PRO A 128 4.83 4.43 -15.04
N ILE A 129 5.41 4.44 -13.85
CA ILE A 129 5.17 5.46 -12.82
C ILE A 129 6.43 6.31 -12.66
N SER A 130 6.31 7.60 -12.91
CA SER A 130 7.41 8.54 -12.72
C SER A 130 7.49 8.99 -11.26
N VAL A 131 8.68 8.88 -10.68
CA VAL A 131 8.97 9.26 -9.30
C VAL A 131 10.15 10.23 -9.27
N THR A 132 10.02 11.31 -8.53
CA THR A 132 11.10 12.26 -8.25
C THR A 132 11.59 12.13 -6.81
N LEU A 133 12.89 12.35 -6.61
CA LEU A 133 13.53 12.27 -5.31
C LEU A 133 14.22 13.61 -5.03
N GLU A 134 13.94 14.20 -3.91
CA GLU A 134 14.50 15.49 -3.49
C GLU A 134 15.16 15.32 -2.12
N HIS A 135 16.47 15.56 -2.08
CA HIS A 135 17.22 15.65 -0.83
C HIS A 135 16.93 17.00 -0.17
N ARG A 136 16.27 16.97 0.98
CA ARG A 136 15.97 18.16 1.79
C ARG A 136 16.77 18.12 3.09
N PRO A 137 16.93 19.25 3.79
CA PRO A 137 17.63 19.27 5.08
C PRO A 137 17.05 18.34 6.14
N ASP A 138 15.74 18.08 6.05
CA ASP A 138 14.94 17.28 6.96
C ASP A 138 14.68 15.84 6.47
N GLY A 139 15.31 15.40 5.37
CA GLY A 139 15.23 14.05 4.86
C GLY A 139 15.02 13.94 3.36
N MET A 140 14.85 12.74 2.86
CA MET A 140 14.52 12.51 1.46
C MET A 140 13.01 12.59 1.24
N PHE A 141 12.59 13.54 0.42
CA PHE A 141 11.23 13.66 -0.04
C PHE A 141 11.06 12.95 -1.38
N VAL A 142 10.06 12.10 -1.49
CA VAL A 142 9.77 11.30 -2.69
C VAL A 142 8.37 11.64 -3.18
N GLU A 143 8.23 11.93 -4.48
CA GLU A 143 6.94 12.29 -5.08
C GLU A 143 6.72 11.51 -6.38
N MET A 144 5.57 10.89 -6.54
CA MET A 144 5.14 10.23 -7.77
C MET A 144 4.05 11.02 -8.48
N THR A 145 4.00 10.91 -9.81
CA THR A 145 2.87 11.31 -10.63
C THR A 145 1.98 10.10 -10.84
N GLN A 146 0.71 10.20 -10.47
CA GLN A 146 -0.28 9.14 -10.68
C GLN A 146 -0.94 9.28 -12.05
N ASN A 147 -1.72 8.27 -12.44
CA ASN A 147 -2.50 8.34 -13.67
C ASN A 147 -3.52 9.48 -13.61
N GLU A 148 -3.95 9.97 -14.78
CA GLU A 148 -4.98 10.98 -14.86
C GLU A 148 -6.27 10.52 -14.15
N PRO A 149 -6.90 11.40 -13.35
CA PRO A 149 -8.04 11.02 -12.53
C PRO A 149 -9.28 10.75 -13.37
N LEU A 150 -9.93 9.64 -13.08
CA LEU A 150 -11.23 9.26 -13.62
C LEU A 150 -12.29 9.42 -12.54
N PHE A 151 -13.33 10.18 -12.83
CA PHE A 151 -14.48 10.38 -11.94
C PHE A 151 -15.63 9.50 -12.40
N GLY A 152 -16.06 8.60 -11.51
CA GLY A 152 -17.18 7.69 -11.78
C GLY A 152 -18.46 8.10 -11.09
N ALA A 153 -19.32 7.13 -10.79
CA ALA A 153 -20.61 7.34 -10.22
C ALA A 153 -20.54 8.03 -8.85
N LYS A 154 -21.52 8.89 -8.58
CA LYS A 154 -21.81 9.41 -7.26
C LYS A 154 -22.66 8.40 -6.49
N ALA A 155 -22.41 8.26 -5.19
CA ALA A 155 -23.18 7.38 -4.32
C ALA A 155 -24.22 8.18 -3.51
N ASP A 156 -25.31 7.52 -3.16
CA ASP A 156 -26.34 8.11 -2.28
C ASP A 156 -25.79 8.19 -0.84
N PRO A 157 -25.71 9.42 -0.25
CA PRO A 157 -25.21 9.60 1.10
C PRO A 157 -26.01 8.82 2.15
N LYS A 158 -27.35 8.73 2.01
CA LYS A 158 -28.19 8.00 2.97
C LYS A 158 -27.91 6.51 2.94
N MET A 159 -27.84 5.93 1.77
CA MET A 159 -27.51 4.52 1.60
C MET A 159 -26.13 4.19 2.20
N LEU A 160 -25.13 5.07 2.01
CA LEU A 160 -23.81 4.90 2.59
C LEU A 160 -23.84 4.98 4.11
N ALA A 161 -24.52 5.97 4.67
CA ALA A 161 -24.64 6.17 6.12
C ALA A 161 -25.29 4.94 6.78
N ASP A 162 -26.40 4.47 6.22
CA ASP A 162 -27.12 3.29 6.71
C ASP A 162 -26.24 2.02 6.66
N ALA A 163 -25.49 1.80 5.55
CA ALA A 163 -24.63 0.63 5.39
C ALA A 163 -23.37 0.68 6.26
N LEU A 164 -22.85 1.86 6.55
CA LEU A 164 -21.59 2.06 7.26
C LEU A 164 -21.77 2.40 8.75
N GLY A 165 -23.03 2.53 9.22
CA GLY A 165 -23.38 2.65 10.63
C GLY A 165 -23.12 4.02 11.25
N PHE A 166 -23.23 5.11 10.47
CA PHE A 166 -23.15 6.48 10.99
C PHE A 166 -24.29 7.37 10.47
N GLY A 167 -24.51 8.54 11.05
CA GLY A 167 -25.57 9.46 10.67
C GLY A 167 -25.31 10.09 9.29
N VAL A 168 -26.34 10.18 8.44
CA VAL A 168 -26.23 10.87 7.14
C VAL A 168 -25.84 12.34 7.29
N ASP A 169 -26.21 12.96 8.40
CA ASP A 169 -25.84 14.32 8.76
C ASP A 169 -24.34 14.51 9.06
N GLU A 170 -23.59 13.42 9.23
CA GLU A 170 -22.15 13.43 9.40
C GLU A 170 -21.39 13.51 8.07
N ILE A 171 -22.04 13.17 6.95
CA ILE A 171 -21.51 13.42 5.61
C ILE A 171 -21.58 14.93 5.32
N ASP A 172 -20.54 15.46 4.70
CA ASP A 172 -20.51 16.84 4.25
C ASP A 172 -21.41 17.01 3.02
N SER A 173 -22.66 17.43 3.25
CA SER A 173 -23.70 17.53 2.22
C SER A 173 -23.41 18.50 1.08
N ARG A 174 -22.35 19.32 1.21
CA ARG A 174 -21.88 20.19 0.11
C ARG A 174 -21.30 19.38 -1.05
N TYR A 175 -20.84 18.16 -0.81
CA TYR A 175 -20.13 17.33 -1.77
C TYR A 175 -20.70 15.91 -1.76
N ALA A 176 -21.08 15.42 -2.94
CA ALA A 176 -21.57 14.04 -3.05
C ALA A 176 -20.40 13.04 -2.93
N PRO A 177 -20.53 11.95 -2.17
CA PRO A 177 -19.61 10.83 -2.24
C PRO A 177 -19.46 10.36 -3.69
N GLN A 178 -18.23 10.13 -4.14
CA GLN A 178 -17.98 9.82 -5.55
C GLN A 178 -16.82 8.84 -5.72
N MET A 179 -16.97 7.94 -6.68
CA MET A 179 -15.87 7.10 -7.14
C MET A 179 -14.85 7.96 -7.87
N VAL A 180 -13.57 7.81 -7.49
CA VAL A 180 -12.42 8.42 -8.16
C VAL A 180 -11.33 7.36 -8.33
N SER A 181 -10.61 7.40 -9.44
CA SER A 181 -9.49 6.51 -9.73
C SER A 181 -8.31 7.29 -10.29
N THR A 182 -7.12 7.01 -9.74
CA THR A 182 -5.82 7.44 -10.29
C THR A 182 -4.91 6.23 -10.52
N GLY A 183 -5.53 5.06 -10.74
CA GLY A 183 -4.88 3.74 -10.88
C GLY A 183 -5.65 2.64 -10.15
N SER A 184 -6.30 2.98 -9.03
CA SER A 184 -7.24 2.12 -8.30
C SER A 184 -8.51 2.89 -7.98
N ASN A 185 -9.67 2.22 -8.00
CA ASN A 185 -10.97 2.83 -7.75
C ASN A 185 -11.24 2.93 -6.26
N PHE A 186 -11.42 4.14 -5.75
CA PHE A 186 -11.85 4.41 -4.37
C PHE A 186 -13.16 5.17 -4.34
N LEU A 187 -14.01 4.86 -3.37
CA LEU A 187 -15.16 5.71 -3.05
C LEU A 187 -14.69 6.79 -2.06
N ILE A 188 -14.63 8.03 -2.51
CA ILE A 188 -14.30 9.18 -1.66
C ILE A 188 -15.57 9.63 -0.93
N VAL A 189 -15.54 9.56 0.41
CA VAL A 189 -16.66 9.97 1.26
C VAL A 189 -16.27 11.21 2.06
N PRO A 190 -16.82 12.39 1.72
CA PRO A 190 -16.54 13.63 2.44
C PRO A 190 -17.27 13.65 3.80
N LEU A 191 -16.52 13.89 4.88
CA LEU A 191 -17.05 13.98 6.24
C LEU A 191 -16.91 15.41 6.79
N LYS A 192 -17.81 15.79 7.70
CA LYS A 192 -17.82 17.13 8.29
C LYS A 192 -16.66 17.37 9.24
N SER A 193 -16.24 16.36 10.02
CA SER A 193 -15.30 16.57 11.10
C SER A 193 -14.42 15.36 11.42
N VAL A 194 -13.32 15.64 12.09
CA VAL A 194 -12.44 14.58 12.66
C VAL A 194 -13.16 13.79 13.75
N SER A 195 -14.10 14.38 14.46
CA SER A 195 -14.91 13.65 15.46
C SER A 195 -15.78 12.58 14.81
N THR A 196 -16.33 12.84 13.61
CA THR A 196 -17.01 11.81 12.80
C THR A 196 -16.04 10.70 12.41
N LEU A 197 -14.85 11.09 11.89
CA LEU A 197 -13.83 10.15 11.48
C LEU A 197 -13.42 9.20 12.63
N ALA A 198 -13.36 9.72 13.87
CA ALA A 198 -13.02 8.96 15.06
C ALA A 198 -14.05 7.89 15.46
N LYS A 199 -15.32 8.07 15.08
CA LYS A 199 -16.41 7.12 15.39
C LYS A 199 -16.42 5.90 14.46
N LEU A 200 -15.75 5.97 13.30
CA LEU A 200 -15.74 4.88 12.33
C LEU A 200 -15.02 3.67 12.92
N THR A 201 -15.60 2.50 12.75
CA THR A 201 -15.10 1.23 13.26
C THR A 201 -14.84 0.24 12.12
N LEU A 202 -13.95 -0.73 12.36
CA LEU A 202 -13.70 -1.82 11.43
C LEU A 202 -14.96 -2.69 11.25
N GLY A 203 -15.03 -3.39 10.12
CA GLY A 203 -16.10 -4.35 9.85
C GLY A 203 -17.34 -3.78 9.18
N HIS A 204 -17.58 -2.47 9.26
CA HIS A 204 -18.65 -1.84 8.50
C HIS A 204 -18.25 -1.72 7.03
N GLN A 205 -18.90 -2.48 6.18
CA GLN A 205 -18.61 -2.54 4.75
C GLN A 205 -19.88 -2.52 3.92
N LEU A 206 -19.75 -1.97 2.73
CA LEU A 206 -20.82 -2.09 1.73
C LEU A 206 -21.08 -3.56 1.39
N PRO A 207 -22.32 -3.90 0.97
CA PRO A 207 -22.64 -5.20 0.41
C PRO A 207 -21.64 -5.61 -0.70
N PRO A 208 -21.36 -6.91 -0.89
CA PRO A 208 -20.31 -7.37 -1.83
C PRO A 208 -20.48 -6.84 -3.25
N GLU A 209 -21.73 -6.76 -3.74
CA GLU A 209 -22.04 -6.24 -5.07
C GLU A 209 -21.71 -4.77 -5.25
N GLN A 210 -21.82 -3.98 -4.19
CA GLN A 210 -21.44 -2.57 -4.21
C GLN A 210 -19.94 -2.38 -4.04
N ARG A 211 -19.29 -3.21 -3.21
CA ARG A 211 -17.83 -3.18 -3.03
C ARG A 211 -17.06 -3.49 -4.30
N ALA A 212 -17.61 -4.32 -5.19
CA ALA A 212 -16.96 -4.67 -6.45
C ALA A 212 -16.66 -3.46 -7.34
N ALA A 213 -17.42 -2.36 -7.20
CA ALA A 213 -17.17 -1.11 -7.91
C ALA A 213 -15.97 -0.30 -7.32
N PHE A 214 -15.55 -0.61 -6.10
CA PHE A 214 -14.51 0.13 -5.36
C PHE A 214 -13.46 -0.83 -4.79
N PRO A 215 -12.68 -1.51 -5.64
CA PRO A 215 -11.71 -2.51 -5.17
C PRO A 215 -10.63 -1.94 -4.23
N GLY A 216 -10.37 -0.63 -4.30
CA GLY A 216 -9.51 0.08 -3.36
C GLY A 216 -10.18 0.36 -2.00
N GLY A 217 -11.50 0.26 -1.92
CA GLY A 217 -12.28 0.52 -0.70
C GLY A 217 -12.87 1.92 -0.59
N ILE A 218 -13.26 2.27 0.65
CA ILE A 218 -13.86 3.56 0.98
C ILE A 218 -12.79 4.42 1.66
N TYR A 219 -12.53 5.58 1.09
CA TYR A 219 -11.61 6.57 1.66
C TYR A 219 -12.39 7.73 2.24
N TYR A 220 -12.38 7.82 3.56
CA TYR A 220 -13.05 8.87 4.29
C TYR A 220 -12.18 10.11 4.38
N VAL A 221 -12.72 11.27 4.01
CA VAL A 221 -11.96 12.53 3.91
C VAL A 221 -12.69 13.62 4.66
N VAL A 222 -12.08 14.21 5.68
CA VAL A 222 -12.63 15.38 6.38
C VAL A 222 -12.51 16.60 5.47
N THR A 223 -13.65 17.19 5.10
CA THR A 223 -13.72 18.37 4.22
C THR A 223 -14.29 19.59 4.93
N GLY A 224 -14.89 19.42 6.09
CA GLY A 224 -15.52 20.48 6.89
C GLY A 224 -14.54 21.28 7.76
N GLU A 225 -13.30 20.85 7.87
CA GLU A 225 -12.26 21.50 8.70
C GLU A 225 -11.06 21.95 7.86
N PRO A 226 -10.29 22.97 8.33
CA PRO A 226 -9.10 23.44 7.61
C PRO A 226 -8.04 22.35 7.41
N GLN A 227 -7.83 21.50 8.44
CA GLN A 227 -6.92 20.36 8.38
C GLN A 227 -7.63 19.14 7.80
N ILE A 228 -7.14 18.64 6.68
CA ILE A 228 -7.67 17.41 6.09
C ILE A 228 -7.08 16.22 6.81
N GLU A 229 -7.94 15.37 7.30
CA GLU A 229 -7.61 14.09 7.89
C GLU A 229 -8.44 12.98 7.25
N THR A 230 -7.85 11.80 7.13
CA THR A 230 -8.41 10.70 6.34
C THR A 230 -8.26 9.37 7.06
N ARG A 231 -9.09 8.38 6.66
CA ARG A 231 -8.95 6.97 7.05
C ARG A 231 -9.32 6.05 5.89
N LEU A 232 -8.66 4.90 5.84
CA LEU A 232 -9.05 3.75 5.03
C LEU A 232 -9.25 2.55 5.95
N LEU A 233 -10.49 2.15 6.15
CA LEU A 233 -10.85 1.02 6.98
C LEU A 233 -11.19 -0.20 6.13
N GLY A 234 -10.49 -1.31 6.37
CA GLY A 234 -10.84 -2.61 5.84
C GLY A 234 -11.80 -3.38 6.76
N ALA A 235 -12.02 -4.65 6.45
CA ALA A 235 -12.85 -5.52 7.28
C ALA A 235 -12.21 -5.82 8.65
N THR A 236 -10.90 -6.00 8.67
CA THR A 236 -10.15 -6.46 9.86
C THR A 236 -8.99 -5.55 10.26
N SER A 237 -8.63 -4.59 9.42
CA SER A 237 -7.50 -3.68 9.65
C SER A 237 -7.75 -2.32 9.02
N GLU A 238 -7.06 -1.31 9.51
CA GLU A 238 -6.97 0.02 8.95
C GLU A 238 -5.60 0.21 8.31
N ASP A 239 -5.57 0.79 7.10
CA ASP A 239 -4.30 1.16 6.46
C ASP A 239 -3.78 2.48 7.04
N PRO A 240 -2.54 2.53 7.55
CA PRO A 240 -2.00 3.72 8.20
C PRO A 240 -1.77 4.90 7.25
N ALA A 241 -1.48 4.65 5.98
CA ALA A 241 -1.29 5.73 4.99
C ALA A 241 -1.47 5.22 3.55
N THR A 242 -2.53 5.67 2.90
CA THR A 242 -2.96 5.14 1.59
C THR A 242 -2.60 6.08 0.45
N GLY A 243 -1.39 5.94 -0.07
CA GLY A 243 -0.88 6.80 -1.15
C GLY A 243 -1.70 6.75 -2.44
N SER A 244 -2.33 5.62 -2.78
CA SER A 244 -3.19 5.50 -3.95
C SER A 244 -4.54 6.22 -3.77
N ALA A 245 -5.14 6.13 -2.57
CA ALA A 245 -6.41 6.78 -2.28
C ALA A 245 -6.28 8.30 -2.09
N VAL A 246 -5.18 8.76 -1.48
CA VAL A 246 -4.97 10.18 -1.24
C VAL A 246 -4.81 10.98 -2.54
N GLY A 247 -4.31 10.36 -3.61
CA GLY A 247 -4.31 10.97 -4.94
C GLY A 247 -5.73 11.15 -5.50
N CYS A 248 -6.58 10.15 -5.32
CA CYS A 248 -8.01 10.26 -5.63
C CYS A 248 -8.67 11.38 -4.82
N ALA A 249 -8.34 11.49 -3.52
CA ALA A 249 -8.82 12.58 -2.68
C ALA A 249 -8.31 13.94 -3.16
N ALA A 250 -7.05 14.09 -3.55
CA ALA A 250 -6.51 15.33 -4.11
C ALA A 250 -7.29 15.79 -5.36
N ALA A 251 -7.55 14.86 -6.28
CA ALA A 251 -8.37 15.13 -7.46
C ALA A 251 -9.80 15.55 -7.06
N PHE A 252 -10.41 14.84 -6.10
CA PHE A 252 -11.73 15.17 -5.59
C PHE A 252 -11.78 16.57 -4.95
N LEU A 253 -10.80 16.91 -4.13
CA LEU A 253 -10.72 18.21 -3.45
C LEU A 253 -10.60 19.37 -4.44
N VAL A 254 -9.78 19.23 -5.48
CA VAL A 254 -9.61 20.25 -6.52
C VAL A 254 -10.82 20.31 -7.45
N GLN A 255 -11.37 19.17 -7.87
CA GLN A 255 -12.55 19.10 -8.74
C GLN A 255 -13.78 19.78 -8.10
N ASN A 256 -13.93 19.66 -6.79
CA ASN A 256 -15.03 20.26 -6.04
C ASN A 256 -14.69 21.65 -5.45
N SER A 257 -13.56 22.26 -5.86
CA SER A 257 -13.12 23.61 -5.40
C SER A 257 -12.93 23.72 -3.88
N ILE A 258 -12.66 22.60 -3.19
CA ILE A 258 -12.36 22.56 -1.76
C ILE A 258 -10.91 23.05 -1.54
N ARG A 259 -10.04 22.78 -2.50
CA ARG A 259 -8.64 23.27 -2.55
C ARG A 259 -8.34 23.86 -3.93
N LYS A 260 -7.37 24.75 -3.98
CA LYS A 260 -6.96 25.38 -5.25
C LYS A 260 -6.15 24.40 -6.11
N PRO A 261 -6.23 24.51 -7.44
CA PRO A 261 -5.31 23.80 -8.32
C PRO A 261 -3.84 24.08 -7.96
N ASP A 262 -3.00 23.05 -8.07
CA ASP A 262 -1.57 23.05 -7.80
C ASP A 262 -1.15 23.44 -6.35
N GLU A 263 -2.12 23.66 -5.47
CA GLU A 263 -1.87 23.83 -4.04
C GLU A 263 -1.27 22.54 -3.46
N ARG A 264 -0.16 22.70 -2.71
CA ARG A 264 0.40 21.57 -1.95
C ARG A 264 -0.35 21.40 -0.65
N ILE A 265 -1.03 20.29 -0.51
CA ILE A 265 -1.90 19.97 0.62
C ILE A 265 -1.21 18.91 1.47
N ALA A 266 -1.10 19.13 2.78
CA ALA A 266 -0.70 18.12 3.75
C ALA A 266 -1.95 17.42 4.30
N ILE A 267 -2.08 16.13 4.04
CA ILE A 267 -3.19 15.29 4.51
C ILE A 267 -2.67 14.36 5.60
N ARG A 268 -3.38 14.27 6.71
CA ARG A 268 -3.05 13.39 7.83
C ARG A 268 -3.84 12.09 7.73
N GLN A 269 -3.16 10.98 8.10
CA GLN A 269 -3.76 9.64 8.21
C GLN A 269 -3.04 8.84 9.31
N GLY A 270 -3.60 7.74 9.77
CA GLY A 270 -2.93 6.71 10.56
C GLY A 270 -2.85 6.95 12.07
N ARG A 271 -3.33 8.09 12.59
CA ARG A 271 -3.25 8.33 14.04
C ARG A 271 -4.08 7.35 14.87
N PHE A 272 -5.15 6.81 14.30
CA PHE A 272 -6.05 5.87 15.00
C PHE A 272 -5.45 4.45 15.11
N VAL A 273 -4.37 4.18 14.39
CA VAL A 273 -3.59 2.95 14.47
C VAL A 273 -2.16 3.18 14.99
N ASN A 274 -1.93 4.33 15.66
CA ASN A 274 -0.65 4.72 16.24
C ASN A 274 0.52 4.76 15.23
N ARG A 275 0.20 5.07 13.97
CA ARG A 275 1.17 5.27 12.88
C ARG A 275 0.90 6.59 12.16
N PRO A 276 1.09 7.74 12.86
CA PRO A 276 0.79 9.04 12.26
C PRO A 276 1.58 9.22 10.97
N SER A 277 0.89 9.73 9.96
CA SER A 277 1.41 9.87 8.61
C SER A 277 1.03 11.22 8.03
N ILE A 278 1.93 11.82 7.23
CA ILE A 278 1.67 13.04 6.47
C ILE A 278 1.90 12.77 4.99
N LEU A 279 0.81 12.81 4.24
CA LEU A 279 0.81 12.62 2.79
C LEU A 279 0.69 14.00 2.13
N TYR A 280 1.67 14.37 1.32
CA TYR A 280 1.64 15.62 0.57
C TYR A 280 1.06 15.36 -0.82
N VAL A 281 0.05 16.13 -1.18
CA VAL A 281 -0.64 15.95 -2.46
C VAL A 281 -0.82 17.28 -3.17
N ARG A 282 -0.98 17.21 -4.48
CA ARG A 282 -1.46 18.30 -5.33
C ARG A 282 -2.14 17.72 -6.56
N ALA A 283 -3.08 18.47 -7.11
CA ALA A 283 -3.69 18.20 -8.40
C ALA A 283 -3.84 19.51 -9.16
N GLY A 284 -3.59 19.49 -10.44
CA GLY A 284 -3.84 20.61 -11.34
C GLY A 284 -5.31 20.67 -11.78
N MET A 285 -5.63 21.65 -12.61
CA MET A 285 -6.92 21.79 -13.28
C MET A 285 -6.70 22.16 -14.75
N ALA A 286 -7.28 21.38 -15.65
CA ALA A 286 -7.27 21.67 -17.08
C ALA A 286 -8.66 21.39 -17.67
N ASN A 287 -9.18 22.32 -18.48
CA ASN A 287 -10.48 22.19 -19.14
C ASN A 287 -11.63 21.82 -18.19
N GLY A 288 -11.62 22.39 -16.96
CA GLY A 288 -12.64 22.12 -15.94
C GLY A 288 -12.54 20.73 -15.26
N LYS A 289 -11.45 20.00 -15.47
CA LYS A 289 -11.21 18.70 -14.85
C LYS A 289 -9.90 18.71 -14.07
N ALA A 290 -9.93 18.09 -12.89
CA ALA A 290 -8.70 17.84 -12.13
C ALA A 290 -7.75 16.94 -12.95
N THR A 291 -6.45 17.22 -12.90
CA THR A 291 -5.40 16.58 -13.70
C THR A 291 -4.08 16.58 -12.95
N ASN A 292 -3.04 15.93 -13.48
CA ASN A 292 -1.66 15.98 -12.99
C ASN A 292 -1.56 15.74 -11.47
N VAL A 293 -2.14 14.63 -11.02
CA VAL A 293 -2.18 14.27 -9.60
C VAL A 293 -0.78 13.82 -9.14
N ARG A 294 -0.27 14.45 -8.10
CA ARG A 294 1.00 14.11 -7.47
C ARG A 294 0.82 13.77 -6.01
N VAL A 295 1.51 12.71 -5.59
CA VAL A 295 1.50 12.22 -4.21
C VAL A 295 2.92 12.03 -3.77
N GLY A 296 3.29 12.59 -2.62
CA GLY A 296 4.63 12.48 -2.08
C GLY A 296 4.66 12.50 -0.57
N GLY A 297 5.83 12.21 -0.04
CA GLY A 297 6.10 12.22 1.39
C GLY A 297 7.55 11.93 1.70
N TYR A 298 7.88 12.03 2.97
CA TYR A 298 9.19 11.61 3.46
C TYR A 298 9.21 10.09 3.64
N VAL A 299 10.40 9.53 3.54
CA VAL A 299 10.64 8.10 3.74
C VAL A 299 11.87 7.93 4.62
N VAL A 300 11.81 7.05 5.59
CA VAL A 300 12.89 6.78 6.54
C VAL A 300 13.19 5.28 6.64
N ASP A 301 14.46 4.94 6.84
CA ASP A 301 14.87 3.54 7.09
C ASP A 301 14.33 3.08 8.45
N ALA A 302 13.82 1.84 8.49
CA ALA A 302 13.36 1.21 9.72
C ALA A 302 14.20 -0.03 10.08
N MET A 303 14.44 -0.93 9.11
CA MET A 303 15.13 -2.20 9.36
C MET A 303 15.83 -2.70 8.10
N ARG A 304 16.84 -3.55 8.29
CA ARG A 304 17.47 -4.34 7.22
C ARG A 304 17.49 -5.80 7.63
N GLY A 305 17.27 -6.67 6.69
CA GLY A 305 17.26 -8.10 6.95
C GLY A 305 17.63 -8.92 5.73
N ARG A 306 17.71 -10.24 5.93
CA ARG A 306 17.99 -11.21 4.87
C ARG A 306 17.00 -12.37 4.99
N PHE A 307 16.31 -12.62 3.92
CA PHE A 307 15.46 -13.81 3.74
C PHE A 307 16.27 -14.95 3.16
N THR A 308 16.17 -16.13 3.76
CA THR A 308 16.86 -17.35 3.29
C THR A 308 15.82 -18.39 2.87
N ILE A 309 15.84 -18.82 1.61
CA ILE A 309 14.92 -19.81 1.01
C ILE A 309 15.65 -20.77 0.10
#